data_81a907a8382374bc3cc7d6c5196f1c5e
#
_entry.id   81a907a8382374bc3cc7d6c5196f1c5e
#
_cell.length_a   1.000
_cell.length_b   1.000
_cell.length_c   1.000
_cell.angle_alpha   90.00
_cell.angle_beta   90.00
_cell.angle_gamma   90.00
#
_symmetry.space_group_name_H-M   'P 1'
#
loop_
_entity.id
_entity.type
_entity.pdbx_description
1 polymer ?
#
loop_
_entity_poly.entity_id
_entity_poly.type
_entity_poly.pdbx_seq_one_letter_code
_entity_poly.pdbx_strand_id
1 'polypeptide(L)'
;MSYRMMLLAFVPLFSAVVGDGGCPVSQNKMGRENTEWSISYAFHMTDENRNLPRVLLVGDSICNGYQEGVRKLTDGRCNVSYWVSSYCVTRPEYLRLLEFYLDDSEYAVIHFNNGLHSTRTETPKWASALSDVFRLIRDKQPKAKIVWATSTPLKSAEKSVKVRELNEAASEVVRNLGGIVVNDLYSLLDPFDREEYWSDMYHHKMNLRQKEAEQVATTVLSILPASPSAELRK
;
A
#
# COMPACT_ATOMS: atom_id res chain seq x y z
N MET A 1 -13.98 72.09 46.89
CA MET A 1 -14.97 71.48 45.99
C MET A 1 -14.25 70.39 45.19
N SER A 2 -14.44 69.16 45.57
CA SER A 2 -13.77 67.99 44.99
C SER A 2 -14.81 67.07 44.38
N TYR A 3 -14.82 66.96 43.05
CA TYR A 3 -15.66 66.06 42.30
C TYR A 3 -15.02 64.67 42.30
N ARG A 4 -15.62 63.68 42.97
CA ARG A 4 -15.29 62.28 42.81
C ARG A 4 -16.07 61.75 41.60
N MET A 5 -15.31 61.37 40.60
CA MET A 5 -15.80 60.62 39.43
C MET A 5 -15.87 59.13 39.77
N MET A 6 -17.12 58.61 39.76
CA MET A 6 -17.42 57.21 40.07
C MET A 6 -17.30 56.43 38.73
N LEU A 7 -16.26 55.61 38.61
CA LEU A 7 -16.09 54.68 37.47
C LEU A 7 -17.01 53.46 37.71
N LEU A 8 -18.05 53.32 36.91
CA LEU A 8 -18.84 52.08 36.82
C LEU A 8 -18.08 51.08 35.95
N ALA A 9 -17.57 50.04 36.57
CA ALA A 9 -16.99 48.90 35.85
C ALA A 9 -18.13 48.03 35.28
N PHE A 10 -18.20 47.98 33.97
CA PHE A 10 -19.06 47.05 33.26
C PHE A 10 -18.38 45.68 33.24
N VAL A 11 -18.88 44.71 33.98
CA VAL A 11 -18.47 43.31 33.87
C VAL A 11 -19.36 42.63 32.85
N PRO A 12 -18.85 42.15 31.72
CA PRO A 12 -19.67 41.35 30.82
C PRO A 12 -19.86 39.95 31.43
N LEU A 13 -21.12 39.60 31.66
CA LEU A 13 -21.53 38.22 31.94
C LEU A 13 -21.21 37.38 30.68
N PHE A 14 -20.15 36.59 30.73
CA PHE A 14 -19.97 35.49 29.79
C PHE A 14 -20.92 34.35 30.24
N SER A 15 -22.03 34.22 29.56
CA SER A 15 -22.81 32.98 29.57
C SER A 15 -21.97 31.88 28.93
N ALA A 16 -21.41 30.99 29.74
CA ALA A 16 -20.85 29.73 29.24
C ALA A 16 -21.99 28.88 28.71
N VAL A 17 -22.16 28.87 27.40
CA VAL A 17 -22.93 27.83 26.73
C VAL A 17 -22.05 26.59 26.84
N VAL A 18 -22.41 25.66 27.70
CA VAL A 18 -21.90 24.30 27.73
C VAL A 18 -22.45 23.63 26.47
N GLY A 19 -21.73 23.79 25.36
CA GLY A 19 -21.94 23.02 24.15
C GLY A 19 -21.43 21.62 24.40
N ASP A 20 -22.28 20.64 24.11
CA ASP A 20 -21.95 19.23 24.01
C ASP A 20 -20.57 19.06 23.35
N GLY A 21 -19.63 18.49 24.10
CA GLY A 21 -18.22 18.29 23.68
C GLY A 21 -18.05 17.19 22.64
N GLY A 22 -18.85 17.16 21.61
CA GLY A 22 -18.58 16.44 20.38
C GLY A 22 -17.42 17.14 19.67
N CYS A 23 -16.25 16.53 19.64
CA CYS A 23 -15.18 16.92 18.73
C CYS A 23 -15.80 17.19 17.35
N PRO A 24 -15.67 18.39 16.75
CA PRO A 24 -16.23 18.63 15.44
C PRO A 24 -15.61 17.60 14.50
N VAL A 25 -16.44 16.72 13.97
CA VAL A 25 -16.06 15.81 12.89
C VAL A 25 -15.56 16.74 11.79
N SER A 26 -14.25 16.92 11.70
CA SER A 26 -13.65 17.69 10.64
C SER A 26 -14.16 17.08 9.36
N GLN A 27 -14.90 17.86 8.57
CA GLN A 27 -15.33 17.40 7.25
C GLN A 27 -14.06 16.92 6.55
N ASN A 28 -14.01 15.62 6.26
CA ASN A 28 -12.82 14.97 5.74
C ASN A 28 -12.58 15.43 4.30
N LYS A 29 -12.05 16.65 4.15
CA LYS A 29 -11.78 17.31 2.85
C LYS A 29 -10.82 16.52 1.95
N MET A 30 -10.20 15.45 2.47
CA MET A 30 -9.13 14.70 1.82
C MET A 30 -9.54 13.28 1.41
N GLY A 31 -10.81 12.89 1.54
CA GLY A 31 -11.26 11.54 1.20
C GLY A 31 -10.64 10.42 2.05
N ARG A 32 -10.29 10.74 3.30
CA ARG A 32 -9.68 9.79 4.24
C ARG A 32 -10.67 8.74 4.72
N GLU A 33 -10.17 7.55 5.04
CA GLU A 33 -10.91 6.55 5.79
C GLU A 33 -11.00 6.92 7.29
N ASN A 34 -11.94 6.32 8.02
CA ASN A 34 -12.10 6.56 9.45
C ASN A 34 -10.85 6.14 10.25
N THR A 35 -10.15 5.11 9.79
CA THR A 35 -8.90 4.64 10.37
C THR A 35 -7.87 4.54 9.27
N GLU A 36 -6.80 5.32 9.40
CA GLU A 36 -5.69 5.27 8.46
C GLU A 36 -4.42 4.86 9.18
N TRP A 37 -3.62 4.07 8.49
CA TRP A 37 -2.37 3.54 9.01
C TRP A 37 -1.33 3.44 7.88
N SER A 38 -0.08 3.43 8.31
CA SER A 38 1.08 3.23 7.45
C SER A 38 2.15 2.50 8.24
N ILE A 39 2.70 1.43 7.69
CA ILE A 39 3.72 0.59 8.31
C ILE A 39 4.84 0.40 7.30
N SER A 40 6.07 0.51 7.74
CA SER A 40 7.23 0.23 6.91
C SER A 40 8.27 -0.59 7.65
N TYR A 41 9.08 -1.29 6.88
CA TYR A 41 10.21 -2.04 7.36
C TYR A 41 11.33 -1.94 6.33
N ALA A 42 12.49 -1.49 6.77
CA ALA A 42 13.73 -1.63 6.02
C ALA A 42 14.44 -2.91 6.49
N PHE A 43 14.94 -3.72 5.55
CA PHE A 43 15.67 -4.93 5.92
C PHE A 43 16.92 -4.59 6.73
N HIS A 44 17.29 -5.49 7.65
CA HIS A 44 18.51 -5.35 8.43
C HIS A 44 19.72 -5.79 7.59
N MET A 45 20.66 -4.85 7.34
CA MET A 45 21.86 -5.13 6.56
C MET A 45 22.94 -5.77 7.45
N THR A 46 23.49 -6.88 6.99
CA THR A 46 24.64 -7.58 7.57
C THR A 46 25.74 -7.76 6.51
N ASP A 47 26.93 -8.21 6.92
CA ASP A 47 28.01 -8.50 5.96
C ASP A 47 27.64 -9.60 4.97
N GLU A 48 26.82 -10.58 5.39
CA GLU A 48 26.41 -11.69 4.55
C GLU A 48 25.37 -11.30 3.51
N ASN A 49 24.48 -10.32 3.80
CA ASN A 49 23.39 -9.96 2.92
C ASN A 49 23.57 -8.64 2.17
N ARG A 50 24.64 -7.86 2.46
CA ARG A 50 24.82 -6.51 1.89
C ARG A 50 24.85 -6.47 0.36
N ASN A 51 25.29 -7.54 -0.28
CA ASN A 51 25.41 -7.65 -1.74
C ASN A 51 24.20 -8.31 -2.40
N LEU A 52 23.20 -8.74 -1.61
CA LEU A 52 21.98 -9.30 -2.18
C LEU A 52 21.12 -8.22 -2.84
N PRO A 53 20.43 -8.55 -3.94
CA PRO A 53 19.50 -7.61 -4.58
C PRO A 53 18.41 -7.20 -3.59
N ARG A 54 17.96 -5.95 -3.71
CA ARG A 54 16.93 -5.38 -2.85
C ARG A 54 15.56 -5.42 -3.50
N VAL A 55 14.54 -5.75 -2.74
CA VAL A 55 13.15 -5.81 -3.16
C VAL A 55 12.31 -4.92 -2.27
N LEU A 56 11.44 -4.11 -2.87
CA LEU A 56 10.44 -3.34 -2.14
C LEU A 56 9.05 -3.91 -2.40
N LEU A 57 8.34 -4.30 -1.35
CA LEU A 57 6.93 -4.61 -1.42
C LEU A 57 6.13 -3.36 -1.05
N VAL A 58 5.27 -2.89 -1.93
CA VAL A 58 4.36 -1.78 -1.69
C VAL A 58 2.93 -2.29 -1.77
N GLY A 59 2.12 -2.00 -0.75
CA GLY A 59 0.74 -2.50 -0.77
C GLY A 59 -0.13 -1.99 0.37
N ASP A 60 -1.12 -2.78 0.68
CA ASP A 60 -2.10 -2.54 1.74
C ASP A 60 -2.08 -3.64 2.81
N SER A 61 -3.19 -3.87 3.50
CA SER A 61 -3.30 -4.90 4.54
C SER A 61 -3.11 -6.33 4.02
N ILE A 62 -3.37 -6.58 2.75
CA ILE A 62 -3.13 -7.89 2.14
C ILE A 62 -1.63 -8.11 2.02
N CYS A 63 -0.89 -7.12 1.53
CA CYS A 63 0.57 -7.15 1.51
C CYS A 63 1.15 -7.31 2.92
N ASN A 64 0.61 -6.58 3.90
CA ASN A 64 0.99 -6.75 5.30
C ASN A 64 0.74 -8.18 5.80
N GLY A 65 -0.28 -8.84 5.29
CA GLY A 65 -0.64 -10.22 5.64
C GLY A 65 0.37 -11.25 5.13
N TYR A 66 0.95 -11.08 3.95
CA TYR A 66 1.86 -12.05 3.33
C TYR A 66 3.36 -11.66 3.39
N GLN A 67 3.72 -10.41 3.69
CA GLN A 67 5.10 -9.94 3.60
C GLN A 67 6.11 -10.75 4.43
N GLU A 68 5.71 -11.23 5.60
CA GLU A 68 6.59 -12.06 6.45
C GLU A 68 6.90 -13.41 5.78
N GLY A 69 5.89 -14.03 5.16
CA GLY A 69 6.05 -15.26 4.39
C GLY A 69 6.98 -15.04 3.19
N VAL A 70 6.82 -13.94 2.45
CA VAL A 70 7.72 -13.60 1.33
C VAL A 70 9.16 -13.46 1.82
N ARG A 71 9.39 -12.73 2.91
CA ARG A 71 10.73 -12.53 3.49
C ARG A 71 11.39 -13.86 3.86
N LYS A 72 10.64 -14.78 4.47
CA LYS A 72 11.13 -16.12 4.81
C LYS A 72 11.46 -16.96 3.58
N LEU A 73 10.60 -16.93 2.56
CA LEU A 73 10.78 -17.70 1.32
C LEU A 73 11.90 -17.19 0.42
N THR A 74 12.28 -15.93 0.58
CA THR A 74 13.34 -15.28 -0.22
C THR A 74 14.63 -15.06 0.56
N ASP A 75 14.71 -15.55 1.78
CA ASP A 75 15.90 -15.43 2.64
C ASP A 75 17.15 -15.96 1.94
N GLY A 76 18.27 -15.25 2.09
CA GLY A 76 19.52 -15.56 1.42
C GLY A 76 19.52 -15.33 -0.10
N ARG A 77 18.43 -14.89 -0.71
CA ARG A 77 18.29 -14.60 -2.15
C ARG A 77 18.13 -13.12 -2.45
N CYS A 78 17.42 -12.41 -1.62
CA CYS A 78 17.25 -10.95 -1.70
C CYS A 78 16.91 -10.35 -0.34
N ASN A 79 17.11 -9.05 -0.23
CA ASN A 79 16.75 -8.24 0.94
C ASN A 79 15.38 -7.60 0.70
N VAL A 80 14.37 -7.96 1.47
CA VAL A 80 13.00 -7.47 1.30
C VAL A 80 12.68 -6.39 2.31
N SER A 81 12.42 -5.18 1.82
CA SER A 81 11.79 -4.07 2.54
C SER A 81 10.32 -3.99 2.16
N TYR A 82 9.49 -3.33 2.97
CA TYR A 82 8.11 -3.08 2.60
C TYR A 82 7.59 -1.73 3.12
N TRP A 83 6.65 -1.18 2.38
CA TRP A 83 5.76 -0.12 2.80
C TRP A 83 4.31 -0.49 2.49
N VAL A 84 3.49 -0.54 3.52
CA VAL A 84 2.07 -0.90 3.42
C VAL A 84 1.21 0.15 4.13
N SER A 85 0.08 0.49 3.54
CA SER A 85 -0.80 1.51 4.09
C SER A 85 -2.26 1.31 3.69
N SER A 86 -3.16 1.96 4.41
CA SER A 86 -4.57 2.08 4.04
C SER A 86 -4.83 3.18 3.01
N TYR A 87 -3.79 3.78 2.42
CA TYR A 87 -3.94 4.91 1.53
C TYR A 87 -4.30 4.49 0.11
N CYS A 88 -5.36 5.09 -0.43
CA CYS A 88 -5.65 5.02 -1.86
C CYS A 88 -4.60 5.82 -2.66
N VAL A 89 -4.22 5.35 -3.85
CA VAL A 89 -3.27 6.06 -4.74
C VAL A 89 -3.75 7.46 -5.15
N THR A 90 -5.05 7.74 -5.09
CA THR A 90 -5.60 9.07 -5.38
C THR A 90 -5.42 10.07 -4.25
N ARG A 91 -4.90 9.65 -3.12
CA ARG A 91 -4.60 10.54 -2.00
C ARG A 91 -3.41 11.45 -2.34
N PRO A 92 -3.51 12.77 -2.10
CA PRO A 92 -2.46 13.72 -2.50
C PRO A 92 -1.06 13.42 -1.93
N GLU A 93 -1.01 12.79 -0.75
CA GLU A 93 0.26 12.46 -0.10
C GLU A 93 0.89 11.15 -0.59
N TYR A 94 0.12 10.30 -1.30
CA TYR A 94 0.57 8.95 -1.65
C TYR A 94 1.88 8.96 -2.45
N LEU A 95 1.97 9.77 -3.49
CA LEU A 95 3.17 9.84 -4.33
C LEU A 95 4.39 10.35 -3.56
N ARG A 96 4.21 11.33 -2.65
CA ARG A 96 5.32 11.84 -1.82
C ARG A 96 5.84 10.79 -0.84
N LEU A 97 4.93 10.01 -0.25
CA LEU A 97 5.32 8.91 0.64
C LEU A 97 5.98 7.78 -0.14
N LEU A 98 5.44 7.42 -1.30
CA LEU A 98 6.07 6.44 -2.18
C LEU A 98 7.46 6.89 -2.60
N GLU A 99 7.62 8.14 -3.03
CA GLU A 99 8.92 8.72 -3.38
C GLU A 99 9.93 8.60 -2.25
N PHE A 100 9.54 8.90 -1.01
CA PHE A 100 10.39 8.75 0.17
C PHE A 100 10.93 7.31 0.29
N TYR A 101 10.09 6.28 0.11
CA TYR A 101 10.54 4.88 0.18
C TYR A 101 11.33 4.44 -1.06
N LEU A 102 11.08 5.04 -2.22
CA LEU A 102 11.87 4.77 -3.43
C LEU A 102 13.28 5.36 -3.35
N ASP A 103 13.46 6.46 -2.63
CA ASP A 103 14.76 7.12 -2.45
C ASP A 103 15.63 6.43 -1.36
N ASP A 104 15.08 5.51 -0.57
CA ASP A 104 15.81 4.81 0.50
C ASP A 104 16.95 3.92 -0.04
N SER A 105 16.74 3.28 -1.19
CA SER A 105 17.67 2.28 -1.73
C SER A 105 17.52 2.12 -3.23
N GLU A 106 18.55 1.56 -3.91
CA GLU A 106 18.38 1.01 -5.25
C GLU A 106 17.72 -0.37 -5.17
N TYR A 107 16.55 -0.52 -5.80
CA TYR A 107 15.79 -1.76 -5.81
C TYR A 107 15.97 -2.51 -7.14
N ALA A 108 16.13 -3.84 -7.04
CA ALA A 108 16.13 -4.73 -8.21
C ALA A 108 14.69 -5.06 -8.64
N VAL A 109 13.78 -5.17 -7.69
CA VAL A 109 12.34 -5.44 -7.92
C VAL A 109 11.49 -4.57 -7.02
N ILE A 110 10.44 -4.00 -7.58
CA ILE A 110 9.38 -3.32 -6.84
C ILE A 110 8.07 -4.05 -7.14
N HIS A 111 7.50 -4.69 -6.11
CA HIS A 111 6.22 -5.37 -6.18
C HIS A 111 5.15 -4.47 -5.59
N PHE A 112 4.16 -4.10 -6.39
CA PHE A 112 3.18 -3.08 -6.08
C PHE A 112 1.74 -3.63 -6.15
N ASN A 113 0.94 -3.30 -5.14
CA ASN A 113 -0.51 -3.49 -5.12
C ASN A 113 -1.18 -2.27 -4.48
N ASN A 114 -2.32 -1.86 -5.02
CA ASN A 114 -3.24 -0.92 -4.38
C ASN A 114 -4.60 -1.01 -5.09
N GLY A 115 -5.67 -1.34 -4.35
CA GLY A 115 -6.99 -1.46 -4.94
C GLY A 115 -8.10 -1.58 -3.91
N LEU A 116 -7.92 -2.32 -2.83
CA LEU A 116 -8.99 -2.56 -1.86
C LEU A 116 -9.44 -1.28 -1.13
N HIS A 117 -8.52 -0.38 -0.80
CA HIS A 117 -8.81 0.95 -0.26
C HIS A 117 -9.33 1.94 -1.31
N SER A 118 -9.46 1.51 -2.57
CA SER A 118 -9.90 2.33 -3.70
C SER A 118 -11.32 2.00 -4.17
N THR A 119 -12.00 1.05 -3.54
CA THR A 119 -13.32 0.55 -3.97
C THR A 119 -14.43 1.61 -3.96
N ARG A 120 -14.22 2.74 -3.27
CA ARG A 120 -15.12 3.90 -3.26
C ARG A 120 -14.70 4.99 -4.25
N THR A 121 -13.58 4.80 -4.94
CA THR A 121 -13.05 5.78 -5.91
C THR A 121 -13.61 5.49 -7.30
N GLU A 122 -13.83 6.53 -8.08
CA GLU A 122 -14.18 6.39 -9.49
C GLU A 122 -13.02 5.73 -10.23
N THR A 123 -13.32 4.68 -11.00
CA THR A 123 -12.31 3.85 -11.67
C THR A 123 -11.39 4.64 -12.60
N PRO A 124 -11.87 5.58 -13.45
CA PRO A 124 -10.96 6.36 -14.30
C PRO A 124 -10.00 7.24 -13.52
N LYS A 125 -10.45 7.84 -12.42
CA LYS A 125 -9.62 8.66 -11.54
C LYS A 125 -8.54 7.82 -10.86
N TRP A 126 -8.92 6.65 -10.37
CA TRP A 126 -7.97 5.71 -9.76
C TRP A 126 -6.94 5.19 -10.77
N ALA A 127 -7.36 4.81 -11.98
CA ALA A 127 -6.48 4.34 -13.04
C ALA A 127 -5.46 5.41 -13.47
N SER A 128 -5.88 6.68 -13.56
CA SER A 128 -4.96 7.79 -13.82
C SER A 128 -3.91 7.92 -12.73
N ALA A 129 -4.32 7.90 -11.46
CA ALA A 129 -3.40 7.99 -10.33
C ALA A 129 -2.45 6.77 -10.26
N LEU A 130 -2.94 5.56 -10.61
CA LEU A 130 -2.11 4.37 -10.72
C LEU A 130 -1.05 4.51 -11.81
N SER A 131 -1.40 5.10 -12.95
CA SER A 131 -0.43 5.43 -14.02
C SER A 131 0.68 6.34 -13.52
N ASP A 132 0.33 7.37 -12.73
CA ASP A 132 1.32 8.29 -12.15
C ASP A 132 2.25 7.59 -11.13
N VAL A 133 1.71 6.64 -10.36
CA VAL A 133 2.52 5.77 -9.47
C VAL A 133 3.58 5.00 -10.27
N PHE A 134 3.20 4.33 -11.35
CA PHE A 134 4.17 3.55 -12.14
C PHE A 134 5.17 4.43 -12.88
N ARG A 135 4.79 5.63 -13.29
CA ARG A 135 5.73 6.62 -13.85
C ARG A 135 6.75 7.05 -12.80
N LEU A 136 6.28 7.41 -11.59
CA LEU A 136 7.17 7.77 -10.49
C LEU A 136 8.16 6.63 -10.16
N ILE A 137 7.68 5.38 -10.09
CA ILE A 137 8.56 4.23 -9.85
C ILE A 137 9.64 4.13 -10.93
N ARG A 138 9.29 4.30 -12.20
CA ARG A 138 10.25 4.25 -13.31
C ARG A 138 11.27 5.38 -13.27
N ASP A 139 10.81 6.57 -12.97
CA ASP A 139 11.67 7.75 -12.91
C ASP A 139 12.68 7.63 -11.76
N LYS A 140 12.25 7.16 -10.61
CA LYS A 140 13.10 7.03 -9.42
C LYS A 140 13.96 5.76 -9.43
N GLN A 141 13.46 4.69 -10.03
CA GLN A 141 14.10 3.36 -10.02
C GLN A 141 14.18 2.77 -11.45
N PRO A 142 14.90 3.42 -12.36
CA PRO A 142 14.90 3.07 -13.80
C PRO A 142 15.43 1.66 -14.10
N LYS A 143 16.20 1.06 -13.18
CA LYS A 143 16.74 -0.30 -13.30
C LYS A 143 15.85 -1.37 -12.68
N ALA A 144 14.88 -0.98 -11.83
CA ALA A 144 14.03 -1.92 -11.13
C ALA A 144 13.05 -2.61 -12.08
N LYS A 145 12.86 -3.91 -11.88
CA LYS A 145 11.74 -4.63 -12.47
C LYS A 145 10.48 -4.32 -11.66
N ILE A 146 9.42 -3.94 -12.33
CA ILE A 146 8.15 -3.62 -11.68
C ILE A 146 7.22 -4.81 -11.81
N VAL A 147 6.61 -5.21 -10.69
CA VAL A 147 5.54 -6.19 -10.62
C VAL A 147 4.28 -5.48 -10.14
N TRP A 148 3.20 -5.61 -10.87
CA TRP A 148 1.89 -5.25 -10.38
C TRP A 148 1.13 -6.50 -9.93
N ALA A 149 0.68 -6.53 -8.67
CA ALA A 149 -0.18 -7.58 -8.17
C ALA A 149 -1.64 -7.14 -8.24
N THR A 150 -2.51 -8.00 -8.79
CA THR A 150 -3.96 -7.75 -8.81
C THR A 150 -4.51 -7.68 -7.39
N SER A 151 -5.51 -6.83 -7.16
CA SER A 151 -6.23 -6.79 -5.90
C SER A 151 -7.05 -8.07 -5.71
N THR A 152 -7.02 -8.61 -4.51
CA THR A 152 -7.62 -9.91 -4.18
C THR A 152 -9.14 -9.86 -4.07
N PRO A 153 -9.85 -10.97 -4.29
CA PRO A 153 -11.29 -11.02 -4.15
C PRO A 153 -11.72 -10.77 -2.68
N LEU A 154 -12.89 -10.16 -2.50
CA LEU A 154 -13.51 -9.96 -1.20
C LEU A 154 -14.28 -11.21 -0.76
N LYS A 155 -14.58 -11.34 0.54
CA LYS A 155 -15.47 -12.39 1.05
C LYS A 155 -16.83 -12.37 0.33
N SER A 156 -17.39 -11.19 0.05
CA SER A 156 -18.60 -11.03 -0.76
C SER A 156 -18.26 -11.07 -2.25
N ALA A 157 -18.83 -12.04 -2.97
CA ALA A 157 -18.73 -12.13 -4.43
C ALA A 157 -19.32 -10.90 -5.14
N GLU A 158 -20.44 -10.37 -4.64
CA GLU A 158 -21.07 -9.15 -5.15
C GLU A 158 -20.14 -7.94 -5.04
N LYS A 159 -19.55 -7.70 -3.86
CA LYS A 159 -18.61 -6.59 -3.68
C LYS A 159 -17.30 -6.77 -4.46
N SER A 160 -16.94 -8.00 -4.81
CA SER A 160 -15.78 -8.30 -5.65
C SER A 160 -15.97 -7.83 -7.11
N VAL A 161 -17.18 -7.48 -7.55
CA VAL A 161 -17.42 -6.87 -8.86
C VAL A 161 -16.58 -5.59 -9.02
N LYS A 162 -16.58 -4.72 -8.01
CA LYS A 162 -15.79 -3.49 -8.03
C LYS A 162 -14.27 -3.76 -8.06
N VAL A 163 -13.82 -4.80 -7.37
CA VAL A 163 -12.41 -5.19 -7.40
C VAL A 163 -12.00 -5.67 -8.80
N ARG A 164 -12.84 -6.45 -9.49
CA ARG A 164 -12.59 -6.86 -10.88
C ARG A 164 -12.52 -5.65 -11.81
N GLU A 165 -13.46 -4.71 -11.70
CA GLU A 165 -13.44 -3.46 -12.48
C GLU A 165 -12.11 -2.69 -12.31
N LEU A 166 -11.62 -2.56 -11.06
CA LEU A 166 -10.34 -1.94 -10.80
C LEU A 166 -9.17 -2.74 -11.39
N ASN A 167 -9.18 -4.06 -11.27
CA ASN A 167 -8.15 -4.92 -11.85
C ASN A 167 -8.14 -4.85 -13.40
N GLU A 168 -9.30 -4.77 -14.04
CA GLU A 168 -9.41 -4.58 -15.50
C GLU A 168 -8.80 -3.23 -15.92
N ALA A 169 -9.17 -2.13 -15.24
CA ALA A 169 -8.62 -0.81 -15.51
C ALA A 169 -7.09 -0.76 -15.26
N ALA A 170 -6.60 -1.40 -14.21
CA ALA A 170 -5.16 -1.53 -13.95
C ALA A 170 -4.44 -2.34 -15.02
N SER A 171 -5.06 -3.41 -15.53
CA SER A 171 -4.50 -4.21 -16.63
C SER A 171 -4.31 -3.38 -17.90
N GLU A 172 -5.21 -2.45 -18.19
CA GLU A 172 -5.06 -1.51 -19.30
C GLU A 172 -3.90 -0.54 -19.07
N VAL A 173 -3.78 0.03 -17.86
CA VAL A 173 -2.64 0.90 -17.48
C VAL A 173 -1.32 0.16 -17.65
N VAL A 174 -1.22 -1.06 -17.12
CA VAL A 174 -0.02 -1.91 -17.17
C VAL A 174 0.35 -2.24 -18.62
N ARG A 175 -0.62 -2.61 -19.45
CA ARG A 175 -0.44 -2.90 -20.88
C ARG A 175 0.07 -1.68 -21.64
N ASN A 176 -0.54 -0.51 -21.42
CA ASN A 176 -0.19 0.73 -22.11
C ASN A 176 1.22 1.23 -21.72
N LEU A 177 1.62 1.06 -20.47
CA LEU A 177 2.96 1.39 -20.01
C LEU A 177 4.01 0.36 -20.45
N GLY A 178 3.64 -0.90 -20.62
CA GLY A 178 4.55 -2.00 -20.96
C GLY A 178 5.60 -2.30 -19.89
N GLY A 179 6.33 -3.38 -20.00
CA GLY A 179 7.47 -3.72 -19.13
C GLY A 179 7.16 -3.90 -17.64
N ILE A 180 5.89 -4.13 -17.28
CA ILE A 180 5.42 -4.44 -15.93
C ILE A 180 4.96 -5.90 -15.91
N VAL A 181 5.49 -6.68 -14.97
CA VAL A 181 5.09 -8.07 -14.77
C VAL A 181 3.79 -8.10 -13.97
N VAL A 182 2.86 -8.97 -14.37
CA VAL A 182 1.60 -9.15 -13.64
C VAL A 182 1.72 -10.35 -12.70
N ASN A 183 1.41 -10.12 -11.42
CA ASN A 183 1.22 -11.17 -10.42
C ASN A 183 -0.28 -11.29 -10.11
N ASP A 184 -0.95 -12.29 -10.68
CA ASP A 184 -2.40 -12.42 -10.56
C ASP A 184 -2.82 -13.11 -9.26
N LEU A 185 -2.85 -12.33 -8.16
CA LEU A 185 -3.36 -12.80 -6.87
C LEU A 185 -4.88 -12.95 -6.85
N TYR A 186 -5.61 -12.25 -7.73
CA TYR A 186 -7.08 -12.42 -7.81
C TYR A 186 -7.41 -13.84 -8.24
N SER A 187 -6.90 -14.29 -9.37
CA SER A 187 -7.16 -15.63 -9.91
C SER A 187 -6.60 -16.75 -9.02
N LEU A 188 -5.51 -16.48 -8.27
CA LEU A 188 -4.99 -17.42 -7.29
C LEU A 188 -6.03 -17.75 -6.23
N LEU A 189 -6.74 -16.73 -5.73
CA LEU A 189 -7.60 -16.85 -4.56
C LEU A 189 -9.09 -17.07 -4.90
N ASP A 190 -9.55 -16.64 -6.07
CA ASP A 190 -10.96 -16.71 -6.46
C ASP A 190 -11.60 -18.11 -6.36
N PRO A 191 -10.88 -19.24 -6.63
CA PRO A 191 -11.44 -20.58 -6.51
C PRO A 191 -11.69 -21.07 -5.07
N PHE A 192 -11.18 -20.39 -4.05
CA PHE A 192 -11.31 -20.84 -2.65
C PHE A 192 -12.66 -20.47 -2.04
N ASP A 193 -13.17 -21.36 -1.19
CA ASP A 193 -14.40 -21.12 -0.43
C ASP A 193 -14.23 -19.92 0.52
N ARG A 194 -15.07 -18.91 0.32
CA ARG A 194 -14.95 -17.63 1.01
C ARG A 194 -15.36 -17.68 2.46
N GLU A 195 -16.27 -18.56 2.84
CA GLU A 195 -16.66 -18.75 4.24
C GLU A 195 -15.57 -19.48 5.01
N GLU A 196 -14.88 -20.41 4.37
CA GLU A 196 -13.81 -21.18 5.00
C GLU A 196 -12.51 -20.36 5.14
N TYR A 197 -12.12 -19.59 4.10
CA TYR A 197 -10.75 -19.06 3.99
C TYR A 197 -10.61 -17.57 4.26
N TRP A 198 -11.71 -16.79 4.31
CA TRP A 198 -11.67 -15.37 4.71
C TRP A 198 -11.89 -15.21 6.21
N SER A 199 -11.06 -14.39 6.86
CA SER A 199 -11.23 -14.04 8.29
C SER A 199 -12.27 -12.94 8.49
N ASP A 200 -12.39 -12.03 7.52
CA ASP A 200 -13.38 -10.96 7.48
C ASP A 200 -13.72 -10.60 6.02
N MET A 201 -14.30 -9.41 5.76
CA MET A 201 -14.69 -9.00 4.41
C MET A 201 -13.50 -8.95 3.42
N TYR A 202 -12.30 -8.63 3.90
CA TYR A 202 -11.13 -8.29 3.09
C TYR A 202 -9.97 -9.28 3.27
N HIS A 203 -9.76 -9.77 4.49
CA HIS A 203 -8.54 -10.46 4.87
C HIS A 203 -8.67 -11.98 4.85
N HIS A 204 -7.56 -12.64 4.55
CA HIS A 204 -7.46 -14.08 4.42
C HIS A 204 -6.92 -14.72 5.71
N LYS A 205 -7.29 -15.97 5.95
CA LYS A 205 -6.68 -16.80 7.00
C LYS A 205 -5.26 -17.21 6.60
N MET A 206 -4.50 -17.70 7.56
CA MET A 206 -3.06 -17.97 7.44
C MET A 206 -2.70 -18.87 6.24
N ASN A 207 -3.50 -19.89 5.95
CA ASN A 207 -3.28 -20.80 4.83
C ASN A 207 -3.33 -20.11 3.46
N LEU A 208 -4.24 -19.13 3.24
CA LEU A 208 -4.22 -18.35 2.02
C LEU A 208 -3.11 -17.31 2.00
N ARG A 209 -2.82 -16.66 3.14
CA ARG A 209 -1.67 -15.74 3.24
C ARG A 209 -0.36 -16.42 2.85
N GLN A 210 -0.22 -17.70 3.20
CA GLN A 210 0.94 -18.49 2.80
C GLN A 210 0.98 -18.70 1.28
N LYS A 211 -0.16 -19.00 0.62
CA LYS A 211 -0.24 -19.13 -0.84
C LYS A 211 0.06 -17.81 -1.55
N GLU A 212 -0.43 -16.70 -1.03
CA GLU A 212 -0.07 -15.36 -1.53
C GLU A 212 1.44 -15.13 -1.43
N ALA A 213 2.04 -15.44 -0.27
CA ALA A 213 3.47 -15.31 -0.05
C ALA A 213 4.29 -16.19 -1.02
N GLU A 214 3.88 -17.43 -1.26
CA GLU A 214 4.51 -18.36 -2.19
C GLU A 214 4.46 -17.82 -3.62
N GLN A 215 3.32 -17.32 -4.08
CA GLN A 215 3.20 -16.76 -5.43
C GLN A 215 3.99 -15.46 -5.58
N VAL A 216 3.94 -14.55 -4.59
CA VAL A 216 4.74 -13.32 -4.60
C VAL A 216 6.24 -13.63 -4.61
N ALA A 217 6.70 -14.52 -3.72
CA ALA A 217 8.10 -14.94 -3.68
C ALA A 217 8.55 -15.57 -5.00
N THR A 218 7.75 -16.46 -5.58
CA THR A 218 8.02 -17.09 -6.88
C THR A 218 8.15 -16.06 -7.99
N THR A 219 7.21 -15.09 -8.06
CA THR A 219 7.23 -14.03 -9.06
C THR A 219 8.48 -13.15 -8.90
N VAL A 220 8.78 -12.71 -7.67
CA VAL A 220 9.96 -11.90 -7.38
C VAL A 220 11.24 -12.64 -7.78
N LEU A 221 11.41 -13.89 -7.33
CA LEU A 221 12.61 -14.68 -7.59
C LEU A 221 12.82 -14.97 -9.09
N SER A 222 11.75 -15.11 -9.86
CA SER A 222 11.82 -15.39 -11.31
C SER A 222 12.41 -14.24 -12.13
N ILE A 223 12.36 -13.01 -11.60
CA ILE A 223 12.80 -11.80 -12.31
C ILE A 223 14.00 -11.11 -11.65
N LEU A 224 14.48 -11.63 -10.52
CA LEU A 224 15.71 -11.13 -9.90
C LEU A 224 16.89 -11.29 -10.85
N PRO A 225 17.83 -10.32 -10.87
CA PRO A 225 19.11 -10.53 -11.58
C PRO A 225 19.83 -11.76 -10.99
N ALA A 226 20.57 -12.46 -11.84
CA ALA A 226 21.43 -13.55 -11.39
C ALA A 226 22.38 -13.05 -10.29
N SER A 227 22.46 -13.78 -9.18
CA SER A 227 23.35 -13.40 -8.08
C SER A 227 24.82 -13.49 -8.54
N PRO A 228 25.64 -12.46 -8.30
CA PRO A 228 27.08 -12.50 -8.65
C PRO A 228 27.83 -13.69 -8.03
N SER A 229 27.32 -14.24 -6.93
CA SER A 229 27.91 -15.41 -6.25
C SER A 229 27.70 -16.75 -6.96
N ALA A 230 26.81 -16.81 -7.96
CA ALA A 230 26.60 -18.03 -8.76
C ALA A 230 27.70 -18.24 -9.81
N GLU A 231 28.37 -17.18 -10.24
CA GLU A 231 29.47 -17.25 -11.23
C GLU A 231 30.83 -17.65 -10.61
N LEU A 232 31.01 -17.46 -9.30
CA LEU A 232 32.25 -17.79 -8.58
C LEU A 232 32.34 -19.23 -8.08
N ARG A 233 31.28 -20.04 -8.29
CA ARG A 233 31.27 -21.48 -7.90
C ARG A 233 31.31 -22.44 -9.09
N LYS A 234 31.69 -21.97 -10.24
CA LYS A 234 32.07 -22.78 -11.40
C LYS A 234 33.57 -22.68 -11.58
#